data_80b08edad9063d652df3d00c6be08c97
#
_entry.id   80b08edad9063d652df3d00c6be08c97
#
_cell.length_a   1.000
_cell.length_b   1.000
_cell.length_c   1.000
_cell.angle_alpha   90.00
_cell.angle_beta   90.00
_cell.angle_gamma   90.00
#
_symmetry.space_group_name_H-M   'P 1'
#
loop_
_entity.id
_entity.type
_entity.pdbx_description
1 polymer ?
#
loop_
_entity_poly.entity_id
_entity_poly.type
_entity_poly.pdbx_seq_one_letter_code
_entity_poly.pdbx_strand_id
1 'polypeptide(L)'
;AMQPIDEIDRIAKAVMTERLESGLALYDSQEGFVLWNVLTSPPSNVRSIFELMPKNNAQDFDNIAKRLAAVDAAYSSWCETIMTVAKSGKTTAQRQVKGVIEQLDSYANGGYSAMCKNFDADGKYPAMHEAAKLAEAASAKAATFLRETYLPIANPNDAVGAERYAVW
;
A
#
# COMPACT_ATOMS: atom_id res chain seq x y z
N ALA A 1 0.28 13.36 -33.18
CA ALA A 1 1.10 13.97 -32.11
C ALA A 1 1.41 15.42 -32.51
N MET A 2 1.34 16.38 -31.55
CA MET A 2 1.71 17.79 -31.81
C MET A 2 3.20 17.89 -32.14
N GLN A 3 3.52 18.72 -33.14
CA GLN A 3 4.91 19.00 -33.50
C GLN A 3 5.46 20.11 -32.59
N PRO A 4 6.71 20.01 -32.12
CA PRO A 4 7.36 21.12 -31.42
C PRO A 4 7.44 22.39 -32.26
N ILE A 5 7.18 23.52 -31.64
CA ILE A 5 7.22 24.84 -32.33
C ILE A 5 8.61 25.45 -32.21
N ASP A 6 9.29 25.19 -31.09
CA ASP A 6 10.64 25.72 -30.81
C ASP A 6 11.54 24.68 -30.11
N GLU A 7 12.74 25.10 -29.78
CA GLU A 7 13.73 24.24 -29.10
C GLU A 7 13.29 23.84 -27.69
N ILE A 8 12.56 24.69 -26.96
CA ILE A 8 12.05 24.40 -25.62
C ILE A 8 10.99 23.31 -25.71
N ASP A 9 10.07 23.39 -26.66
CA ASP A 9 9.07 22.36 -26.93
C ASP A 9 9.70 21.04 -27.34
N ARG A 10 10.79 21.07 -28.13
CA ARG A 10 11.54 19.89 -28.54
C ARG A 10 12.14 19.18 -27.33
N ILE A 11 12.78 19.94 -26.43
CA ILE A 11 13.37 19.40 -25.19
C ILE A 11 12.27 18.87 -24.25
N ALA A 12 11.21 19.64 -24.04
CA ALA A 12 10.08 19.23 -23.20
C ALA A 12 9.45 17.93 -23.69
N LYS A 13 9.24 17.79 -25.01
CA LYS A 13 8.72 16.57 -25.62
C LYS A 13 9.67 15.39 -25.40
N ALA A 14 10.97 15.58 -25.60
CA ALA A 14 11.97 14.51 -25.40
C ALA A 14 12.00 14.04 -23.94
N VAL A 15 12.02 14.95 -22.97
CA VAL A 15 11.99 14.63 -21.53
C VAL A 15 10.69 13.90 -21.16
N MET A 16 9.54 14.42 -21.63
CA MET A 16 8.26 13.77 -21.36
C MET A 16 8.19 12.36 -21.95
N THR A 17 8.68 12.18 -23.18
CA THR A 17 8.70 10.87 -23.85
C THR A 17 9.55 9.87 -23.04
N GLU A 18 10.78 10.27 -22.69
CA GLU A 18 11.68 9.42 -21.87
C GLU A 18 11.04 9.03 -20.54
N ARG A 19 10.43 9.99 -19.83
CA ARG A 19 9.76 9.73 -18.55
C ARG A 19 8.58 8.77 -18.67
N LEU A 20 7.77 8.91 -19.72
CA LEU A 20 6.64 8.02 -19.97
C LEU A 20 7.10 6.61 -20.38
N GLU A 21 8.11 6.51 -21.24
CA GLU A 21 8.68 5.23 -21.66
C GLU A 21 9.33 4.48 -20.48
N SER A 22 10.11 5.17 -19.65
CA SER A 22 10.68 4.61 -18.42
C SER A 22 9.58 4.17 -17.44
N GLY A 23 8.53 4.99 -17.27
CA GLY A 23 7.39 4.64 -16.42
C GLY A 23 6.63 3.42 -16.92
N LEU A 24 6.43 3.30 -18.23
CA LEU A 24 5.81 2.11 -18.84
C LEU A 24 6.68 0.87 -18.68
N ALA A 25 7.99 0.97 -18.93
CA ALA A 25 8.93 -0.13 -18.75
C ALA A 25 8.90 -0.65 -17.30
N LEU A 26 8.88 0.26 -16.33
CA LEU A 26 8.77 -0.10 -14.91
C LEU A 26 7.42 -0.78 -14.60
N TYR A 27 6.32 -0.27 -15.13
CA TYR A 27 5.00 -0.89 -14.97
C TYR A 27 4.94 -2.30 -15.61
N ASP A 28 5.41 -2.44 -16.84
CA ASP A 28 5.45 -3.71 -17.58
C ASP A 28 6.36 -4.73 -16.90
N SER A 29 7.43 -4.25 -16.26
CA SER A 29 8.31 -5.10 -15.45
C SER A 29 7.65 -5.66 -14.20
N GLN A 30 6.53 -5.11 -13.74
CA GLN A 30 5.83 -5.45 -12.49
C GLN A 30 6.67 -5.28 -11.21
N GLU A 31 7.86 -4.67 -11.28
CA GLU A 31 8.74 -4.46 -10.14
C GLU A 31 8.09 -3.62 -9.04
N GLY A 32 7.32 -2.58 -9.41
CA GLY A 32 6.60 -1.73 -8.46
C GLY A 32 5.61 -2.46 -7.56
N PHE A 33 5.12 -3.63 -7.97
CA PHE A 33 4.17 -4.43 -7.20
C PHE A 33 4.82 -5.36 -6.18
N VAL A 34 6.15 -5.55 -6.23
CA VAL A 34 6.87 -6.50 -5.37
C VAL A 34 7.96 -5.87 -4.52
N LEU A 35 8.27 -4.60 -4.71
CA LEU A 35 9.29 -3.88 -3.93
C LEU A 35 8.67 -3.07 -2.77
N TRP A 36 7.72 -3.66 -2.06
CA TRP A 36 7.16 -3.07 -0.86
C TRP A 36 7.90 -3.54 0.40
N ASN A 37 7.88 -2.70 1.41
CA ASN A 37 8.51 -2.90 2.71
C ASN A 37 7.66 -2.23 3.81
N VAL A 38 8.09 -2.25 5.06
CA VAL A 38 7.34 -1.66 6.19
C VAL A 38 7.05 -0.16 6.03
N LEU A 39 7.84 0.59 5.26
CA LEU A 39 7.65 2.03 5.05
C LEU A 39 6.70 2.34 3.88
N THR A 40 6.74 1.52 2.83
CA THR A 40 6.05 1.77 1.56
C THR A 40 5.03 0.68 1.20
N SER A 41 4.67 -0.18 2.15
CA SER A 41 3.64 -1.19 1.94
C SER A 41 2.25 -0.56 1.81
N PRO A 42 1.32 -1.17 1.05
CA PRO A 42 -0.07 -0.75 1.06
C PRO A 42 -0.69 -0.69 2.46
N PRO A 43 -0.45 -1.62 3.40
CA PRO A 43 -0.89 -1.47 4.79
C PRO A 43 -0.39 -0.19 5.47
N SER A 44 0.90 0.14 5.31
CA SER A 44 1.46 1.38 5.84
C SER A 44 0.79 2.61 5.23
N ASN A 45 0.64 2.63 3.89
CA ASN A 45 0.02 3.74 3.17
C ASN A 45 -1.44 3.93 3.55
N VAL A 46 -2.23 2.86 3.65
CA VAL A 46 -3.63 2.90 4.08
C VAL A 46 -3.73 3.46 5.50
N ARG A 47 -2.86 3.02 6.40
CA ARG A 47 -2.83 3.49 7.79
C ARG A 47 -2.50 4.99 7.89
N SER A 48 -1.52 5.46 7.11
CA SER A 48 -1.06 6.85 7.15
C SER A 48 -2.11 7.86 6.65
N ILE A 49 -3.02 7.46 5.77
CA ILE A 49 -4.09 8.32 5.26
C ILE A 49 -4.94 8.90 6.41
N PHE A 50 -5.23 8.10 7.43
CA PHE A 50 -6.06 8.53 8.56
C PHE A 50 -5.42 9.62 9.39
N GLU A 51 -4.08 9.68 9.46
CA GLU A 51 -3.36 10.76 10.13
C GLU A 51 -3.55 12.10 9.40
N LEU A 52 -3.63 12.06 8.07
CA LEU A 52 -3.73 13.23 7.20
C LEU A 52 -5.18 13.74 7.04
N MET A 53 -6.18 12.92 7.33
CA MET A 53 -7.58 13.31 7.18
C MET A 53 -7.97 14.43 8.15
N PRO A 54 -8.82 15.38 7.73
CA PRO A 54 -9.34 16.41 8.62
C PRO A 54 -10.17 15.80 9.76
N LYS A 55 -10.19 16.46 10.93
CA LYS A 55 -10.84 16.02 12.17
C LYS A 55 -11.51 17.21 12.88
N ASN A 56 -12.18 18.09 12.12
CA ASN A 56 -12.67 19.37 12.62
C ASN A 56 -14.17 19.33 12.99
N ASN A 57 -14.93 18.39 12.43
CA ASN A 57 -16.38 18.33 12.56
C ASN A 57 -16.93 16.92 12.41
N ALA A 58 -18.20 16.69 12.70
CA ALA A 58 -18.84 15.38 12.65
C ALA A 58 -18.75 14.70 11.26
N GLN A 59 -18.81 15.49 10.18
CA GLN A 59 -18.69 14.94 8.81
C GLN A 59 -17.29 14.38 8.55
N ASP A 60 -16.24 14.99 9.09
CA ASP A 60 -14.87 14.48 8.96
C ASP A 60 -14.74 13.10 9.64
N PHE A 61 -15.30 12.96 10.86
CA PHE A 61 -15.29 11.68 11.58
C PHE A 61 -16.15 10.60 10.90
N ASP A 62 -17.29 10.98 10.30
CA ASP A 62 -18.07 10.07 9.46
C ASP A 62 -17.29 9.58 8.23
N ASN A 63 -16.55 10.47 7.58
CA ASN A 63 -15.67 10.11 6.47
C ASN A 63 -14.55 9.17 6.91
N ILE A 64 -13.96 9.37 8.10
CA ILE A 64 -12.95 8.47 8.67
C ILE A 64 -13.58 7.09 8.92
N ALA A 65 -14.77 7.03 9.53
CA ALA A 65 -15.47 5.78 9.81
C ALA A 65 -15.74 4.99 8.51
N LYS A 66 -16.23 5.65 7.46
CA LYS A 66 -16.49 5.03 6.15
C LYS A 66 -15.21 4.45 5.53
N ARG A 67 -14.10 5.16 5.61
CA ARG A 67 -12.81 4.69 5.08
C ARG A 67 -12.24 3.55 5.90
N LEU A 68 -12.36 3.57 7.23
CA LEU A 68 -11.96 2.46 8.10
C LEU A 68 -12.73 1.18 7.75
N ALA A 69 -14.04 1.28 7.52
CA ALA A 69 -14.87 0.15 7.10
C ALA A 69 -14.47 -0.41 5.72
N ALA A 70 -13.80 0.38 4.87
CA ALA A 70 -13.33 -0.05 3.55
C ALA A 70 -11.92 -0.67 3.54
N VAL A 71 -11.23 -0.75 4.69
CA VAL A 71 -9.85 -1.28 4.78
C VAL A 71 -9.78 -2.74 4.31
N ASP A 72 -10.78 -3.57 4.61
CA ASP A 72 -10.80 -4.98 4.15
C ASP A 72 -10.79 -5.08 2.63
N ALA A 73 -11.57 -4.26 1.94
CA ALA A 73 -11.59 -4.23 0.48
C ALA A 73 -10.23 -3.80 -0.09
N ALA A 74 -9.57 -2.80 0.51
CA ALA A 74 -8.26 -2.34 0.09
C ALA A 74 -7.19 -3.43 0.26
N TYR A 75 -7.17 -4.11 1.41
CA TYR A 75 -6.20 -5.17 1.66
C TYR A 75 -6.48 -6.41 0.82
N SER A 76 -7.73 -6.78 0.60
CA SER A 76 -8.11 -7.90 -0.27
C SER A 76 -7.65 -7.67 -1.71
N SER A 77 -7.90 -6.48 -2.26
CA SER A 77 -7.45 -6.11 -3.61
C SER A 77 -5.92 -6.13 -3.73
N TRP A 78 -5.20 -5.66 -2.70
CA TRP A 78 -3.74 -5.77 -2.68
C TRP A 78 -3.26 -7.22 -2.67
N CYS A 79 -3.84 -8.07 -1.83
CA CYS A 79 -3.50 -9.50 -1.76
C CYS A 79 -3.71 -10.19 -3.11
N GLU A 80 -4.82 -9.90 -3.81
CA GLU A 80 -5.09 -10.41 -5.15
C GLU A 80 -4.04 -9.93 -6.17
N THR A 81 -3.65 -8.65 -6.09
CA THR A 81 -2.65 -8.07 -6.97
C THR A 81 -1.29 -8.76 -6.82
N ILE A 82 -0.78 -8.91 -5.58
CA ILE A 82 0.53 -9.55 -5.36
C ILE A 82 0.52 -11.04 -5.74
N MET A 83 -0.61 -11.73 -5.57
CA MET A 83 -0.75 -13.12 -6.05
C MET A 83 -0.81 -13.20 -7.57
N THR A 84 -1.41 -12.24 -8.23
CA THR A 84 -1.43 -12.19 -9.71
C THR A 84 -0.01 -12.00 -10.24
N VAL A 85 0.76 -11.09 -9.64
CA VAL A 85 2.16 -10.86 -10.00
C VAL A 85 3.03 -12.08 -9.66
N ALA A 86 2.78 -12.76 -8.54
CA ALA A 86 3.51 -13.98 -8.17
C ALA A 86 3.41 -15.09 -9.21
N LYS A 87 2.30 -15.17 -9.97
CA LYS A 87 2.14 -16.12 -11.09
C LYS A 87 3.15 -15.90 -12.22
N SER A 88 3.70 -14.70 -12.35
CA SER A 88 4.79 -14.41 -13.30
C SER A 88 6.19 -14.72 -12.74
N GLY A 89 6.29 -15.32 -11.56
CA GLY A 89 7.53 -15.66 -10.88
C GLY A 89 8.17 -14.50 -10.10
N LYS A 90 7.48 -13.36 -9.98
CA LYS A 90 7.98 -12.18 -9.24
C LYS A 90 7.32 -12.08 -7.87
N THR A 91 8.15 -12.09 -6.84
CA THR A 91 7.69 -12.00 -5.45
C THR A 91 8.58 -11.06 -4.64
N THR A 92 8.02 -10.54 -3.57
CA THR A 92 8.74 -9.72 -2.58
C THR A 92 9.69 -10.60 -1.76
N ALA A 93 10.78 -10.02 -1.27
CA ALA A 93 11.73 -10.73 -0.42
C ALA A 93 11.09 -11.17 0.91
N GLN A 94 11.38 -12.38 1.35
CA GLN A 94 10.83 -12.96 2.59
C GLN A 94 11.02 -12.07 3.81
N ARG A 95 12.16 -11.38 3.91
CA ARG A 95 12.44 -10.47 5.03
C ARG A 95 11.43 -9.31 5.06
N GLN A 96 11.11 -8.74 3.91
CA GLN A 96 10.13 -7.66 3.81
C GLN A 96 8.72 -8.15 4.12
N VAL A 97 8.36 -9.33 3.63
CA VAL A 97 7.07 -9.96 3.93
C VAL A 97 6.89 -10.16 5.44
N LYS A 98 7.91 -10.69 6.13
CA LYS A 98 7.89 -10.87 7.59
C LYS A 98 7.69 -9.55 8.33
N GLY A 99 8.42 -8.49 7.94
CA GLY A 99 8.27 -7.18 8.55
C GLY A 99 6.86 -6.59 8.37
N VAL A 100 6.24 -6.78 7.20
CA VAL A 100 4.86 -6.30 6.97
C VAL A 100 3.84 -7.17 7.71
N ILE A 101 4.08 -8.47 7.92
CA ILE A 101 3.26 -9.31 8.78
C ILE A 101 3.27 -8.77 10.22
N GLU A 102 4.44 -8.49 10.79
CA GLU A 102 4.57 -7.92 12.14
C GLU A 102 3.85 -6.57 12.26
N GLN A 103 3.93 -5.75 11.22
CA GLN A 103 3.21 -4.47 11.16
C GLN A 103 1.70 -4.67 11.15
N LEU A 104 1.17 -5.59 10.34
CA LEU A 104 -0.24 -5.93 10.28
C LEU A 104 -0.74 -6.56 11.60
N ASP A 105 0.06 -7.41 12.24
CA ASP A 105 -0.23 -7.95 13.57
C ASP A 105 -0.36 -6.82 14.61
N SER A 106 0.53 -5.82 14.57
CA SER A 106 0.44 -4.63 15.43
C SER A 106 -0.86 -3.83 15.16
N TYR A 107 -1.26 -3.69 13.90
CA TYR A 107 -2.50 -3.02 13.55
C TYR A 107 -3.73 -3.82 14.02
N ALA A 108 -3.71 -5.15 13.87
CA ALA A 108 -4.76 -6.05 14.33
C ALA A 108 -4.93 -6.05 15.86
N ASN A 109 -3.84 -5.84 16.60
CA ASN A 109 -3.82 -5.83 18.07
C ASN A 109 -4.13 -4.44 18.66
N GLY A 110 -5.10 -3.74 18.12
CA GLY A 110 -5.59 -2.47 18.66
C GLY A 110 -4.95 -1.22 18.04
N GLY A 111 -4.18 -1.35 16.98
CA GLY A 111 -3.49 -0.21 16.35
C GLY A 111 -4.44 0.85 15.77
N TYR A 112 -5.56 0.44 15.19
CA TYR A 112 -6.59 1.36 14.70
C TYR A 112 -7.45 1.92 15.85
N SER A 113 -7.78 1.12 16.83
CA SER A 113 -8.52 1.58 18.03
C SER A 113 -7.73 2.61 18.81
N ALA A 114 -6.43 2.41 19.02
CA ALA A 114 -5.57 3.39 19.67
C ALA A 114 -5.48 4.71 18.88
N MET A 115 -5.36 4.63 17.56
CA MET A 115 -5.39 5.82 16.69
C MET A 115 -6.70 6.58 16.83
N CYS A 116 -7.85 5.90 16.74
CA CYS A 116 -9.17 6.53 16.86
C CYS A 116 -9.37 7.17 18.24
N LYS A 117 -8.84 6.53 19.28
CA LYS A 117 -8.86 7.11 20.64
C LYS A 117 -8.05 8.40 20.74
N ASN A 118 -6.93 8.52 20.00
CA ASN A 118 -6.17 9.76 19.93
C ASN A 118 -6.92 10.87 19.17
N PHE A 119 -7.77 10.50 18.19
CA PHE A 119 -8.57 11.46 17.43
C PHE A 119 -9.84 11.91 18.18
N ASP A 120 -10.41 11.05 19.02
CA ASP A 120 -11.66 11.22 19.73
C ASP A 120 -11.57 10.59 21.14
N ALA A 121 -10.88 11.29 22.04
CA ALA A 121 -10.64 10.79 23.40
C ALA A 121 -11.92 10.64 24.22
N ASP A 122 -12.92 11.49 23.95
CA ASP A 122 -14.21 11.53 24.67
C ASP A 122 -15.23 10.51 24.14
N GLY A 123 -14.93 9.82 23.02
CA GLY A 123 -15.80 8.81 22.41
C GLY A 123 -17.09 9.38 21.80
N LYS A 124 -17.04 10.60 21.28
CA LYS A 124 -18.20 11.29 20.66
C LYS A 124 -18.64 10.66 19.34
N TYR A 125 -17.74 9.91 18.69
CA TYR A 125 -17.96 9.36 17.36
C TYR A 125 -17.88 7.82 17.37
N PRO A 126 -18.86 7.14 17.98
CA PRO A 126 -18.82 5.68 18.19
C PRO A 126 -18.73 4.88 16.87
N ALA A 127 -19.32 5.40 15.78
CA ALA A 127 -19.22 4.74 14.47
C ALA A 127 -17.75 4.61 13.97
N MET A 128 -16.90 5.61 14.26
CA MET A 128 -15.48 5.54 13.94
C MET A 128 -14.77 4.45 14.77
N HIS A 129 -15.08 4.35 16.06
CA HIS A 129 -14.51 3.34 16.95
C HIS A 129 -14.94 1.91 16.57
N GLU A 130 -16.18 1.71 16.15
CA GLU A 130 -16.63 0.41 15.62
C GLU A 130 -15.96 0.08 14.28
N ALA A 131 -15.81 1.06 13.38
CA ALA A 131 -15.13 0.87 12.11
C ALA A 131 -13.62 0.58 12.30
N ALA A 132 -12.99 1.08 13.36
CA ALA A 132 -11.62 0.73 13.72
C ALA A 132 -11.45 -0.78 13.97
N LYS A 133 -12.41 -1.42 14.63
CA LYS A 133 -12.40 -2.87 14.86
C LYS A 133 -12.51 -3.67 13.55
N LEU A 134 -13.25 -3.16 12.57
CA LEU A 134 -13.30 -3.77 11.23
C LEU A 134 -11.93 -3.69 10.53
N ALA A 135 -11.23 -2.56 10.64
CA ALA A 135 -9.90 -2.40 10.10
C ALA A 135 -8.86 -3.28 10.81
N GLU A 136 -9.01 -3.52 12.11
CA GLU A 136 -8.20 -4.46 12.89
C GLU A 136 -8.43 -5.91 12.41
N ALA A 137 -9.68 -6.32 12.23
CA ALA A 137 -10.02 -7.63 11.69
C ALA A 137 -9.48 -7.83 10.26
N ALA A 138 -9.55 -6.79 9.42
CA ALA A 138 -8.98 -6.80 8.07
C ALA A 138 -7.45 -6.96 8.12
N SER A 139 -6.78 -6.31 9.08
CA SER A 139 -5.33 -6.44 9.27
C SER A 139 -4.94 -7.87 9.68
N ALA A 140 -5.69 -8.49 10.60
CA ALA A 140 -5.48 -9.88 10.99
C ALA A 140 -5.64 -10.84 9.81
N LYS A 141 -6.68 -10.65 8.99
CA LYS A 141 -6.92 -11.43 7.78
C LYS A 141 -5.78 -11.30 6.77
N ALA A 142 -5.30 -10.07 6.52
CA ALA A 142 -4.18 -9.82 5.62
C ALA A 142 -2.86 -10.40 6.16
N ALA A 143 -2.59 -10.31 7.47
CA ALA A 143 -1.43 -10.94 8.10
C ALA A 143 -1.44 -12.46 7.94
N THR A 144 -2.59 -13.08 8.16
CA THR A 144 -2.79 -14.54 7.97
C THR A 144 -2.53 -14.94 6.53
N PHE A 145 -3.12 -14.21 5.56
CA PHE A 145 -2.87 -14.45 4.13
C PHE A 145 -1.38 -14.35 3.78
N LEU A 146 -0.70 -13.31 4.23
CA LEU A 146 0.73 -13.15 3.97
C LEU A 146 1.54 -14.31 4.58
N ARG A 147 1.22 -14.71 5.79
CA ARG A 147 1.94 -15.77 6.54
C ARG A 147 1.74 -17.14 5.90
N GLU A 148 0.52 -17.49 5.56
CA GLU A 148 0.15 -18.84 5.14
C GLU A 148 0.24 -19.06 3.63
N THR A 149 -0.02 -18.00 2.84
CA THR A 149 -0.13 -18.11 1.37
C THR A 149 1.04 -17.49 0.65
N TYR A 150 1.43 -16.25 1.01
CA TYR A 150 2.43 -15.51 0.23
C TYR A 150 3.88 -15.77 0.68
N LEU A 151 4.14 -15.83 2.00
CA LEU A 151 5.48 -16.05 2.54
C LEU A 151 6.15 -17.36 2.07
N PRO A 152 5.43 -18.49 1.92
CA PRO A 152 6.04 -19.72 1.40
C PRO A 152 6.57 -19.60 -0.02
N ILE A 153 6.01 -18.72 -0.84
CA ILE A 153 6.43 -18.50 -2.24
C ILE A 153 7.30 -17.25 -2.42
N ALA A 154 7.51 -16.48 -1.34
CA ALA A 154 8.28 -15.24 -1.36
C ALA A 154 9.76 -15.51 -1.62
N ASN A 155 10.44 -14.55 -2.30
CA ASN A 155 11.84 -14.67 -2.66
C ASN A 155 12.74 -14.78 -1.40
N PRO A 156 13.54 -15.82 -1.25
CA PRO A 156 14.46 -15.96 -0.11
C PRO A 156 15.60 -14.93 -0.13
N ASN A 157 15.91 -14.34 -1.29
CA ASN A 157 16.98 -13.37 -1.47
C ASN A 157 16.43 -11.94 -1.33
N ASP A 158 17.10 -11.11 -0.56
CA ASP A 158 16.77 -9.68 -0.43
C ASP A 158 17.20 -8.85 -1.65
N ALA A 159 18.34 -9.20 -2.25
CA ALA A 159 18.89 -8.50 -3.40
C ALA A 159 18.09 -8.82 -4.68
N VAL A 160 17.76 -7.79 -5.44
CA VAL A 160 17.02 -7.94 -6.69
C VAL A 160 17.90 -8.41 -7.86
N GLY A 161 19.23 -8.22 -7.79
CA GLY A 161 20.16 -8.52 -8.88
C GLY A 161 20.23 -7.43 -9.95
N ALA A 162 21.26 -7.53 -10.80
CA ALA A 162 21.56 -6.48 -11.79
C ALA A 162 20.43 -6.30 -12.83
N GLU A 163 19.87 -7.40 -13.33
CA GLU A 163 18.82 -7.36 -14.35
C GLU A 163 17.58 -6.64 -13.88
N ARG A 164 17.11 -6.94 -12.67
CA ARG A 164 15.93 -6.27 -12.10
C ARG A 164 16.24 -4.83 -11.71
N TYR A 165 17.46 -4.56 -11.24
CA TYR A 165 17.90 -3.21 -10.91
C TYR A 165 17.97 -2.29 -12.14
N ALA A 166 18.34 -2.82 -13.30
CA ALA A 166 18.47 -2.05 -14.54
C ALA A 166 17.15 -1.47 -15.08
N VAL A 167 16.02 -1.86 -14.55
CA VAL A 167 14.69 -1.32 -14.92
C VAL A 167 14.39 0.02 -14.22
N TRP A 168 15.13 0.33 -13.14
CA TRP A 168 14.97 1.56 -12.33
C TRP A 168 15.89 2.68 -12.80
#